data_dc6536aaef059f491f4e678231050bee
#
_entry.id   dc6536aaef059f491f4e678231050bee
#
_cell.length_a   1.000
_cell.length_b   1.000
_cell.length_c   1.000
_cell.angle_alpha   90.00
_cell.angle_beta   90.00
_cell.angle_gamma   90.00
#
_symmetry.space_group_name_H-M   'P 1'
#
loop_
_entity.id
_entity.type
_entity.pdbx_description
1 polymer ?
#
loop_
_entity_poly.entity_id
_entity_poly.type
_entity_poly.pdbx_seq_one_letter_code
_entity_poly.pdbx_strand_id
1 'polypeptide(L)'
;MDYTDTKKLELAKRIYIYLGAIFITSLVVSNLIFQKFFFWHPFELEIFGLKLFELSVGILPYPITFLVTDLISEIYGKKKANEIVIAGIFASFFSLSIIYIANEVPAIDASPVDNETFTQVFYLSGVAVLSSMLAYLFAQFIDIRIYHFWKQKTKGRMLWLRNNFSTFTSQFIDTFTVIFLLCFFGALPWDLFIGLLVSGFIFKVLVALIDTPLLYLGVYLFRKKFDLEINEEINI
;
A
#
# COMPACT_ATOMS: atom_id res chain seq x y z
N MET A 1 16.31 -16.69 30.04
CA MET A 1 15.75 -16.71 28.69
C MET A 1 16.12 -18.06 28.09
N ASP A 2 15.14 -18.92 27.82
CA ASP A 2 15.39 -20.30 27.38
C ASP A 2 15.91 -20.28 25.93
N TYR A 3 16.79 -21.24 25.55
CA TYR A 3 17.37 -21.34 24.21
C TYR A 3 16.30 -21.41 23.10
N THR A 4 15.16 -21.98 23.39
CA THR A 4 13.99 -22.06 22.50
C THR A 4 13.38 -20.68 22.24
N ASP A 5 13.30 -19.82 23.26
CA ASP A 5 12.77 -18.47 23.16
C ASP A 5 13.68 -17.56 22.30
N THR A 6 15.00 -17.73 22.41
CA THR A 6 15.97 -16.96 21.60
C THR A 6 15.83 -17.28 20.12
N LYS A 7 15.69 -18.57 19.74
CA LYS A 7 15.49 -18.97 18.33
C LYS A 7 14.15 -18.47 17.76
N LYS A 8 13.09 -18.52 18.55
CA LYS A 8 11.77 -17.97 18.15
C LYS A 8 11.87 -16.47 17.92
N LEU A 9 12.54 -15.74 18.79
CA LEU A 9 12.73 -14.29 18.66
C LEU A 9 13.55 -13.92 17.41
N GLU A 10 14.64 -14.65 17.13
CA GLU A 10 15.44 -14.45 15.90
C GLU A 10 14.60 -14.73 14.64
N LEU A 11 13.80 -15.78 14.65
CA LEU A 11 12.90 -16.08 13.54
C LEU A 11 11.86 -14.97 13.36
N ALA A 12 11.28 -14.47 14.44
CA ALA A 12 10.32 -13.36 14.39
C ALA A 12 10.95 -12.10 13.78
N LYS A 13 12.18 -11.73 14.17
CA LYS A 13 12.93 -10.62 13.59
C LYS A 13 13.18 -10.80 12.09
N ARG A 14 13.58 -12.00 11.66
CA ARG A 14 13.77 -12.30 10.22
C ARG A 14 12.48 -12.16 9.43
N ILE A 15 11.36 -12.69 9.95
CA ILE A 15 10.06 -12.58 9.28
C ILE A 15 9.63 -11.11 9.20
N TYR A 16 9.83 -10.32 10.26
CA TYR A 16 9.55 -8.87 10.24
C TYR A 16 10.33 -8.14 9.13
N ILE A 17 11.63 -8.46 8.97
CA ILE A 17 12.46 -7.89 7.91
C ILE A 17 11.93 -8.29 6.52
N TYR A 18 11.53 -9.55 6.32
CA TYR A 18 10.99 -10.00 5.03
C TYR A 18 9.64 -9.35 4.72
N LEU A 19 8.76 -9.22 5.70
CA LEU A 19 7.50 -8.50 5.54
C LEU A 19 7.76 -7.03 5.18
N GLY A 20 8.70 -6.38 5.88
CA GLY A 20 9.11 -5.02 5.57
C GLY A 20 9.69 -4.88 4.16
N ALA A 21 10.52 -5.82 3.72
CA ALA A 21 11.06 -5.83 2.36
C ALA A 21 9.96 -5.98 1.30
N ILE A 22 9.00 -6.89 1.52
CA ILE A 22 7.84 -7.05 0.62
C ILE A 22 7.02 -5.76 0.57
N PHE A 23 6.74 -5.15 1.71
CA PHE A 23 6.01 -3.89 1.80
C PHE A 23 6.70 -2.78 1.01
N ILE A 24 7.99 -2.54 1.28
CA ILE A 24 8.79 -1.49 0.64
C ILE A 24 8.87 -1.73 -0.87
N THR A 25 9.14 -2.96 -1.29
CA THR A 25 9.21 -3.31 -2.72
C THR A 25 7.86 -3.09 -3.41
N SER A 26 6.76 -3.54 -2.79
CA SER A 26 5.42 -3.35 -3.35
C SER A 26 5.07 -1.88 -3.49
N LEU A 27 5.42 -1.05 -2.50
CA LEU A 27 5.18 0.39 -2.53
C LEU A 27 5.99 1.08 -3.64
N VAL A 28 7.30 0.79 -3.72
CA VAL A 28 8.18 1.40 -4.73
C VAL A 28 7.76 0.96 -6.14
N VAL A 29 7.55 -0.35 -6.36
CA VAL A 29 7.13 -0.87 -7.67
C VAL A 29 5.78 -0.29 -8.08
N SER A 30 4.81 -0.21 -7.17
CA SER A 30 3.51 0.43 -7.44
C SER A 30 3.66 1.84 -8.01
N ASN A 31 4.56 2.64 -7.42
CA ASN A 31 4.83 4.00 -7.88
C ASN A 31 5.60 4.06 -9.21
N LEU A 32 6.39 3.04 -9.57
CA LEU A 32 7.13 2.99 -10.82
C LEU A 32 6.27 2.62 -12.04
N ILE A 33 5.26 1.76 -11.83
CA ILE A 33 4.46 1.19 -12.93
C ILE A 33 3.07 1.83 -13.09
N PHE A 34 2.73 2.83 -12.27
CA PHE A 34 1.34 3.34 -12.18
C PHE A 34 0.88 4.06 -13.46
N GLN A 35 1.79 4.50 -14.33
CA GLN A 35 1.43 5.23 -15.56
C GLN A 35 0.76 4.36 -16.61
N LYS A 36 0.86 3.03 -16.52
CA LYS A 36 0.16 2.11 -17.40
C LYS A 36 -1.25 1.86 -16.87
N PHE A 37 -2.25 2.13 -17.70
CA PHE A 37 -3.65 1.85 -17.40
C PHE A 37 -4.11 0.59 -18.13
N PHE A 38 -5.02 -0.13 -17.51
CA PHE A 38 -5.67 -1.30 -18.09
C PHE A 38 -7.15 -1.29 -17.75
N PHE A 39 -7.91 -1.99 -18.54
CA PHE A 39 -9.34 -2.16 -18.31
C PHE A 39 -9.61 -3.58 -17.81
N TRP A 40 -10.21 -3.71 -16.62
CA TRP A 40 -10.57 -4.99 -16.06
C TRP A 40 -12.07 -5.20 -16.21
N HIS A 41 -12.45 -6.20 -17.02
CA HIS A 41 -13.85 -6.52 -17.38
C HIS A 41 -14.39 -7.75 -16.62
N PRO A 42 -14.45 -7.78 -15.28
CA PRO A 42 -15.12 -8.90 -14.62
C PRO A 42 -16.64 -8.85 -14.87
N PHE A 43 -17.17 -7.64 -15.09
CA PHE A 43 -18.58 -7.37 -15.40
C PHE A 43 -18.63 -6.10 -16.26
N GLU A 44 -19.49 -6.04 -17.26
CA GLU A 44 -19.79 -4.82 -18.03
C GLU A 44 -20.66 -3.88 -17.16
N LEU A 45 -20.05 -3.27 -16.13
CA LEU A 45 -20.73 -2.36 -15.23
C LEU A 45 -20.40 -0.92 -15.64
N GLU A 46 -21.39 -0.20 -16.10
CA GLU A 46 -21.37 1.25 -16.24
C GLU A 46 -22.16 1.86 -15.07
N ILE A 47 -21.52 2.75 -14.30
CA ILE A 47 -22.19 3.56 -13.28
C ILE A 47 -22.06 5.02 -13.69
N PHE A 48 -23.20 5.70 -13.81
CA PHE A 48 -23.29 7.10 -14.27
C PHE A 48 -22.63 7.38 -15.65
N GLY A 49 -22.69 6.40 -16.58
CA GLY A 49 -22.07 6.54 -17.90
C GLY A 49 -20.55 6.43 -17.92
N LEU A 50 -19.95 6.04 -16.80
CA LEU A 50 -18.52 5.79 -16.66
C LEU A 50 -18.25 4.29 -16.66
N LYS A 51 -17.34 3.85 -17.48
CA LYS A 51 -16.85 2.47 -17.44
C LYS A 51 -16.09 2.28 -16.14
N LEU A 52 -16.64 1.43 -15.26
CA LEU A 52 -15.96 1.06 -14.02
C LEU A 52 -14.74 0.20 -14.34
N PHE A 53 -13.70 0.33 -13.50
CA PHE A 53 -12.47 -0.46 -13.57
C PHE A 53 -11.49 -0.12 -14.71
N GLU A 54 -11.45 1.13 -15.15
CA GLU A 54 -10.23 1.68 -15.75
C GLU A 54 -9.24 1.94 -14.61
N LEU A 55 -8.18 1.12 -14.53
CA LEU A 55 -7.30 1.06 -13.37
C LEU A 55 -5.84 1.23 -13.81
N SER A 56 -5.06 1.89 -12.96
CA SER A 56 -3.61 1.89 -13.11
C SER A 56 -3.03 0.52 -12.75
N VAL A 57 -2.00 0.06 -13.47
CA VAL A 57 -1.26 -1.16 -13.15
C VAL A 57 -0.60 -1.07 -11.77
N GLY A 58 -0.26 0.13 -11.31
CA GLY A 58 0.26 0.36 -9.95
C GLY A 58 -0.65 -0.09 -8.82
N ILE A 59 -1.94 -0.33 -9.09
CA ILE A 59 -2.88 -0.85 -8.09
C ILE A 59 -2.66 -2.35 -7.77
N LEU A 60 -1.96 -3.10 -8.63
CA LEU A 60 -1.76 -4.55 -8.46
C LEU A 60 -0.92 -4.92 -7.23
N PRO A 61 0.26 -4.30 -6.97
CA PRO A 61 1.01 -4.56 -5.76
C PRO A 61 0.47 -3.83 -4.52
N TYR A 62 -0.44 -2.87 -4.70
CA TYR A 62 -0.94 -2.02 -3.63
C TYR A 62 -1.66 -2.77 -2.48
N PRO A 63 -2.51 -3.78 -2.73
CA PRO A 63 -3.14 -4.58 -1.68
C PRO A 63 -2.12 -5.22 -0.72
N ILE A 64 -0.98 -5.66 -1.25
CA ILE A 64 0.07 -6.29 -0.46
C ILE A 64 0.57 -5.33 0.63
N THR A 65 0.61 -4.02 0.36
CA THR A 65 1.07 -3.02 1.34
C THR A 65 0.15 -2.96 2.55
N PHE A 66 -1.17 -2.98 2.36
CA PHE A 66 -2.14 -2.98 3.45
C PHE A 66 -2.17 -4.31 4.20
N LEU A 67 -2.21 -5.43 3.48
CA LEU A 67 -2.17 -6.76 4.09
C LEU A 67 -0.93 -6.94 4.99
N VAL A 68 0.24 -6.50 4.52
CA VAL A 68 1.49 -6.61 5.30
C VAL A 68 1.48 -5.68 6.51
N THR A 69 1.02 -4.43 6.38
CA THR A 69 0.95 -3.51 7.52
C THR A 69 -0.07 -3.95 8.55
N ASP A 70 -1.20 -4.52 8.15
CA ASP A 70 -2.19 -5.08 9.06
C ASP A 70 -1.65 -6.31 9.81
N LEU A 71 -0.93 -7.18 9.09
CA LEU A 71 -0.27 -8.33 9.70
C LEU A 71 0.81 -7.90 10.71
N ILE A 72 1.64 -6.92 10.35
CA ILE A 72 2.64 -6.35 11.26
C ILE A 72 1.95 -5.66 12.45
N SER A 73 0.87 -4.91 12.22
CA SER A 73 0.09 -4.26 13.27
C SER A 73 -0.50 -5.26 14.26
N GLU A 74 -0.96 -6.41 13.76
CA GLU A 74 -1.54 -7.46 14.63
C GLU A 74 -0.49 -8.18 15.45
N ILE A 75 0.65 -8.53 14.85
CA ILE A 75 1.66 -9.42 15.44
C ILE A 75 2.77 -8.66 16.18
N TYR A 76 3.23 -7.53 15.64
CA TYR A 76 4.37 -6.77 16.18
C TYR A 76 3.95 -5.41 16.76
N GLY A 77 2.67 -5.06 16.65
CA GLY A 77 2.08 -3.85 17.19
C GLY A 77 2.29 -2.59 16.36
N LYS A 78 1.61 -1.53 16.80
CA LYS A 78 1.51 -0.23 16.11
C LYS A 78 2.86 0.41 15.80
N LYS A 79 3.79 0.36 16.76
CA LYS A 79 5.11 1.01 16.61
C LYS A 79 5.86 0.42 15.42
N LYS A 80 5.89 -0.90 15.32
CA LYS A 80 6.58 -1.62 14.25
C LYS A 80 5.92 -1.42 12.88
N ALA A 81 4.60 -1.34 12.82
CA ALA A 81 3.89 -1.00 11.59
C ALA A 81 4.26 0.42 11.12
N ASN A 82 4.25 1.42 12.01
CA ASN A 82 4.68 2.77 11.66
C ASN A 82 6.14 2.85 11.19
N GLU A 83 7.06 2.10 11.82
CA GLU A 83 8.48 2.04 11.42
C GLU A 83 8.62 1.58 9.96
N ILE A 84 7.90 0.55 9.55
CA ILE A 84 7.92 0.05 8.17
C ILE A 84 7.29 1.03 7.18
N VAL A 85 6.21 1.71 7.55
CA VAL A 85 5.60 2.75 6.70
C VAL A 85 6.59 3.88 6.46
N ILE A 86 7.26 4.37 7.49
CA ILE A 86 8.28 5.43 7.38
C ILE A 86 9.45 4.95 6.50
N ALA A 87 9.93 3.71 6.69
CA ALA A 87 10.98 3.14 5.85
C ALA A 87 10.58 3.04 4.38
N GLY A 88 9.33 2.66 4.09
CA GLY A 88 8.78 2.60 2.73
C GLY A 88 8.71 3.98 2.06
N ILE A 89 8.31 5.01 2.80
CA ILE A 89 8.30 6.38 2.30
C ILE A 89 9.72 6.85 1.99
N PHE A 90 10.66 6.62 2.90
CA PHE A 90 12.06 6.94 2.67
C PHE A 90 12.60 6.24 1.41
N ALA A 91 12.34 4.93 1.25
CA ALA A 91 12.73 4.17 0.07
C ALA A 91 12.10 4.71 -1.22
N SER A 92 10.84 5.15 -1.17
CA SER A 92 10.17 5.76 -2.32
C SER A 92 10.81 7.10 -2.71
N PHE A 93 11.10 7.99 -1.76
CA PHE A 93 11.81 9.24 -2.05
C PHE A 93 13.21 8.99 -2.59
N PHE A 94 13.94 8.03 -2.01
CA PHE A 94 15.25 7.63 -2.51
C PHE A 94 15.18 7.13 -3.96
N SER A 95 14.22 6.26 -4.28
CA SER A 95 14.02 5.74 -5.64
C SER A 95 13.72 6.85 -6.64
N LEU A 96 12.87 7.82 -6.27
CA LEU A 96 12.58 8.99 -7.10
C LEU A 96 13.80 9.87 -7.33
N SER A 97 14.63 10.06 -6.30
CA SER A 97 15.88 10.82 -6.43
C SER A 97 16.85 10.15 -7.41
N ILE A 98 16.95 8.83 -7.38
CA ILE A 98 17.77 8.06 -8.34
C ILE A 98 17.22 8.17 -9.76
N ILE A 99 15.90 8.09 -9.94
CA ILE A 99 15.25 8.24 -11.25
C ILE A 99 15.49 9.65 -11.81
N TYR A 100 15.36 10.68 -10.96
CA TYR A 100 15.65 12.06 -11.34
C TYR A 100 17.09 12.22 -11.84
N ILE A 101 18.07 11.74 -11.08
CA ILE A 101 19.48 11.77 -11.47
C ILE A 101 19.70 10.99 -12.78
N ALA A 102 19.13 9.80 -12.90
CA ALA A 102 19.25 8.96 -14.10
C ALA A 102 18.67 9.64 -15.35
N ASN A 103 17.59 10.42 -15.20
CA ASN A 103 16.98 11.16 -16.31
C ASN A 103 17.88 12.31 -16.84
N GLU A 104 18.74 12.88 -15.97
CA GLU A 104 19.70 13.91 -16.35
C GLU A 104 20.96 13.36 -17.06
N VAL A 105 21.16 12.02 -17.03
CA VAL A 105 22.31 11.37 -17.68
C VAL A 105 21.95 11.02 -19.11
N PRO A 106 22.65 11.60 -20.14
CA PRO A 106 22.31 11.36 -21.53
C PRO A 106 22.59 9.92 -21.96
N ALA A 107 21.64 9.34 -22.70
CA ALA A 107 21.83 8.02 -23.32
C ALA A 107 22.88 8.11 -24.45
N ILE A 108 23.67 7.05 -24.61
CA ILE A 108 24.56 6.89 -25.79
C ILE A 108 23.75 6.44 -27.00
N ASP A 109 24.27 6.67 -28.22
CA ASP A 109 23.58 6.32 -29.48
C ASP A 109 23.20 4.83 -29.61
N ALA A 110 23.96 3.93 -28.98
CA ALA A 110 23.71 2.49 -28.98
C ALA A 110 22.78 2.05 -27.81
N SER A 111 22.21 2.96 -27.03
CA SER A 111 21.34 2.63 -25.91
C SER A 111 20.04 1.99 -26.44
N PRO A 112 19.58 0.85 -25.85
CA PRO A 112 18.29 0.26 -26.22
C PRO A 112 17.09 1.11 -25.80
N VAL A 113 17.27 2.07 -24.88
CA VAL A 113 16.29 3.05 -24.41
C VAL A 113 16.91 4.43 -24.58
N ASP A 114 16.28 5.29 -25.37
CA ASP A 114 16.69 6.67 -25.54
C ASP A 114 16.18 7.59 -24.40
N ASN A 115 16.63 8.85 -24.38
CA ASN A 115 16.26 9.80 -23.33
C ASN A 115 14.75 10.07 -23.31
N GLU A 116 14.10 10.14 -24.49
CA GLU A 116 12.67 10.43 -24.59
C GLU A 116 11.84 9.29 -24.01
N THR A 117 12.13 8.05 -24.40
CA THR A 117 11.48 6.85 -23.88
C THR A 117 11.70 6.70 -22.36
N PHE A 118 12.93 6.94 -21.90
CA PHE A 118 13.23 6.90 -20.45
C PHE A 118 12.41 7.93 -19.70
N THR A 119 12.36 9.17 -20.18
CA THR A 119 11.59 10.25 -19.58
C THR A 119 10.09 9.92 -19.56
N GLN A 120 9.54 9.40 -20.67
CA GLN A 120 8.14 9.00 -20.73
C GLN A 120 7.75 7.91 -19.73
N VAL A 121 8.65 6.94 -19.51
CA VAL A 121 8.34 5.77 -18.69
C VAL A 121 8.61 6.01 -17.21
N PHE A 122 9.69 6.69 -16.87
CA PHE A 122 10.17 6.79 -15.50
C PHE A 122 10.10 8.19 -14.90
N TYR A 123 10.20 9.22 -15.73
CA TYR A 123 10.15 10.61 -15.23
C TYR A 123 8.69 11.00 -14.99
N LEU A 124 8.27 10.78 -13.77
CA LEU A 124 6.92 11.11 -13.31
C LEU A 124 6.79 12.62 -13.13
N SER A 125 5.65 13.19 -13.45
CA SER A 125 5.39 14.58 -13.06
C SER A 125 5.54 14.68 -11.53
N GLY A 126 6.41 15.56 -11.04
CA GLY A 126 6.69 15.69 -9.62
C GLY A 126 5.44 15.90 -8.76
N VAL A 127 4.43 16.58 -9.34
CA VAL A 127 3.12 16.80 -8.74
C VAL A 127 2.35 15.49 -8.54
N ALA A 128 2.29 14.61 -9.55
CA ALA A 128 1.56 13.35 -9.45
C ALA A 128 2.19 12.42 -8.41
N VAL A 129 3.53 12.35 -8.41
CA VAL A 129 4.28 11.54 -7.45
C VAL A 129 4.11 12.05 -6.02
N LEU A 130 4.29 13.35 -5.79
CA LEU A 130 4.12 13.95 -4.48
C LEU A 130 2.68 13.79 -3.97
N SER A 131 1.69 13.98 -4.83
CA SER A 131 0.28 13.78 -4.49
C SER A 131 0.00 12.35 -4.05
N SER A 132 0.49 11.38 -4.82
CA SER A 132 0.34 9.95 -4.50
C SER A 132 1.03 9.57 -3.20
N MET A 133 2.26 10.05 -2.98
CA MET A 133 3.01 9.74 -1.76
C MET A 133 2.39 10.36 -0.52
N LEU A 134 1.94 11.62 -0.59
CA LEU A 134 1.27 12.28 0.52
C LEU A 134 -0.05 11.59 0.86
N ALA A 135 -0.86 11.28 -0.13
CA ALA A 135 -2.13 10.57 0.07
C ALA A 135 -1.91 9.21 0.73
N TYR A 136 -0.96 8.43 0.22
CA TYR A 136 -0.58 7.15 0.77
C TYR A 136 -0.11 7.24 2.23
N LEU A 137 0.75 8.21 2.53
CA LEU A 137 1.23 8.46 3.89
C LEU A 137 0.08 8.71 4.87
N PHE A 138 -0.82 9.64 4.51
CA PHE A 138 -2.00 9.94 5.33
C PHE A 138 -2.89 8.71 5.51
N ALA A 139 -3.18 8.00 4.44
CA ALA A 139 -4.01 6.81 4.47
C ALA A 139 -3.44 5.73 5.39
N GLN A 140 -2.15 5.42 5.28
CA GLN A 140 -1.49 4.39 6.09
C GLN A 140 -1.47 4.75 7.58
N PHE A 141 -1.16 6.00 7.95
CA PHE A 141 -1.19 6.40 9.35
C PHE A 141 -2.61 6.38 9.93
N ILE A 142 -3.61 6.74 9.14
CA ILE A 142 -5.01 6.68 9.57
C ILE A 142 -5.44 5.22 9.73
N ASP A 143 -5.07 4.37 8.76
CA ASP A 143 -5.35 2.93 8.82
C ASP A 143 -4.83 2.31 10.12
N ILE A 144 -3.54 2.45 10.39
CA ILE A 144 -2.91 1.92 11.60
C ILE A 144 -3.57 2.48 12.87
N ARG A 145 -3.96 3.77 12.89
CA ARG A 145 -4.65 4.36 14.05
C ARG A 145 -6.03 3.77 14.27
N ILE A 146 -6.84 3.64 13.21
CA ILE A 146 -8.19 3.09 13.28
C ILE A 146 -8.13 1.60 13.63
N TYR A 147 -7.21 0.86 13.02
CA TYR A 147 -6.97 -0.55 13.32
C TYR A 147 -6.72 -0.77 14.81
N HIS A 148 -5.76 -0.04 15.40
CA HIS A 148 -5.42 -0.17 16.81
C HIS A 148 -6.51 0.35 17.75
N PHE A 149 -7.26 1.38 17.36
CA PHE A 149 -8.43 1.83 18.11
C PHE A 149 -9.45 0.69 18.26
N TRP A 150 -9.78 0.02 17.16
CA TRP A 150 -10.70 -1.12 17.20
C TRP A 150 -10.09 -2.35 17.89
N LYS A 151 -8.81 -2.62 17.71
CA LYS A 151 -8.09 -3.69 18.41
C LYS A 151 -8.23 -3.55 19.93
N GLN A 152 -8.02 -2.36 20.47
CA GLN A 152 -8.18 -2.08 21.91
C GLN A 152 -9.64 -2.19 22.34
N LYS A 153 -10.57 -1.59 21.61
CA LYS A 153 -12.00 -1.59 21.95
C LYS A 153 -12.60 -3.00 21.93
N THR A 154 -12.16 -3.86 21.03
CA THR A 154 -12.62 -5.25 20.91
C THR A 154 -11.78 -6.23 21.73
N LYS A 155 -10.81 -5.77 22.51
CA LYS A 155 -9.86 -6.60 23.28
C LYS A 155 -9.22 -7.68 22.39
N GLY A 156 -8.77 -7.31 21.18
CA GLY A 156 -8.16 -8.19 20.21
C GLY A 156 -9.09 -9.18 19.51
N ARG A 157 -10.39 -9.15 19.83
CA ARG A 157 -11.41 -9.93 19.11
C ARG A 157 -11.86 -9.21 17.85
N MET A 158 -12.68 -9.88 17.03
CA MET A 158 -13.31 -9.31 15.81
C MET A 158 -12.27 -8.74 14.82
N LEU A 159 -11.28 -9.57 14.43
CA LEU A 159 -10.23 -9.19 13.47
C LEU A 159 -10.80 -8.61 12.17
N TRP A 160 -11.88 -9.20 11.63
CA TRP A 160 -12.55 -8.74 10.42
C TRP A 160 -13.07 -7.29 10.52
N LEU A 161 -13.58 -6.89 11.69
CA LEU A 161 -14.12 -5.55 11.90
C LEU A 161 -13.00 -4.50 11.84
N ARG A 162 -11.92 -4.70 12.61
CA ARG A 162 -10.82 -3.74 12.65
C ARG A 162 -10.08 -3.65 11.33
N ASN A 163 -9.86 -4.79 10.65
CA ASN A 163 -9.24 -4.85 9.35
C ASN A 163 -10.08 -4.08 8.31
N ASN A 164 -11.31 -4.54 8.07
CA ASN A 164 -12.11 -3.94 7.01
C ASN A 164 -12.50 -2.48 7.30
N PHE A 165 -12.80 -2.13 8.57
CA PHE A 165 -13.19 -0.75 8.89
C PHE A 165 -12.02 0.22 8.77
N SER A 166 -10.81 -0.16 9.20
CA SER A 166 -9.62 0.67 9.02
C SER A 166 -9.30 0.82 7.53
N THR A 167 -9.26 -0.29 6.80
CA THR A 167 -8.91 -0.31 5.38
C THR A 167 -9.92 0.45 4.52
N PHE A 168 -11.23 0.28 4.72
CA PHE A 168 -12.22 1.04 3.94
C PHE A 168 -12.09 2.55 4.15
N THR A 169 -11.88 2.97 5.40
CA THR A 169 -11.71 4.39 5.72
C THR A 169 -10.42 4.94 5.12
N SER A 170 -9.31 4.24 5.29
CA SER A 170 -8.00 4.67 4.77
C SER A 170 -7.97 4.68 3.24
N GLN A 171 -8.57 3.69 2.58
CA GLN A 171 -8.66 3.60 1.12
C GLN A 171 -9.53 4.71 0.51
N PHE A 172 -10.61 5.09 1.19
CA PHE A 172 -11.40 6.25 0.79
C PHE A 172 -10.55 7.53 0.84
N ILE A 173 -9.86 7.76 1.96
CA ILE A 173 -9.00 8.93 2.15
C ILE A 173 -7.86 8.96 1.13
N ASP A 174 -7.21 7.82 0.89
CA ASP A 174 -6.16 7.71 -0.12
C ASP A 174 -6.68 8.09 -1.51
N THR A 175 -7.74 7.42 -1.96
CA THR A 175 -8.30 7.64 -3.29
C THR A 175 -8.80 9.08 -3.47
N PHE A 176 -9.52 9.60 -2.47
CA PHE A 176 -9.99 10.97 -2.46
C PHE A 176 -8.81 11.96 -2.56
N THR A 177 -7.80 11.79 -1.71
CA THR A 177 -6.66 12.72 -1.63
C THR A 177 -5.85 12.73 -2.92
N VAL A 178 -5.54 11.56 -3.49
CA VAL A 178 -4.80 11.48 -4.77
C VAL A 178 -5.56 12.20 -5.86
N ILE A 179 -6.83 11.83 -6.09
CA ILE A 179 -7.61 12.39 -7.20
C ILE A 179 -7.88 13.88 -6.98
N PHE A 180 -8.17 14.29 -5.75
CA PHE A 180 -8.35 15.70 -5.40
C PHE A 180 -7.09 16.52 -5.70
N LEU A 181 -5.90 16.06 -5.29
CA LEU A 181 -4.66 16.76 -5.56
C LEU A 181 -4.33 16.80 -7.05
N LEU A 182 -4.57 15.71 -7.80
CA LEU A 182 -4.37 15.69 -9.25
C LEU A 182 -5.30 16.68 -9.98
N CYS A 183 -6.56 16.78 -9.56
CA CYS A 183 -7.49 17.78 -10.12
C CYS A 183 -7.12 19.21 -9.67
N PHE A 184 -6.74 19.40 -8.42
CA PHE A 184 -6.35 20.70 -7.87
C PHE A 184 -5.13 21.30 -8.57
N PHE A 185 -4.14 20.46 -8.89
CA PHE A 185 -2.94 20.87 -9.63
C PHE A 185 -3.10 20.83 -11.16
N GLY A 186 -4.30 20.54 -11.66
CA GLY A 186 -4.59 20.56 -13.10
C GLY A 186 -4.05 19.36 -13.89
N ALA A 187 -3.60 18.31 -13.21
CA ALA A 187 -3.15 17.07 -13.84
C ALA A 187 -4.32 16.19 -14.33
N LEU A 188 -5.51 16.37 -13.74
CA LEU A 188 -6.76 15.72 -14.16
C LEU A 188 -7.88 16.75 -14.22
N PRO A 189 -8.81 16.64 -15.20
CA PRO A 189 -10.01 17.48 -15.26
C PRO A 189 -11.02 17.09 -14.16
N TRP A 190 -11.73 18.08 -13.60
CA TRP A 190 -12.67 17.88 -12.48
C TRP A 190 -13.90 17.04 -12.83
N ASP A 191 -14.29 16.98 -14.10
CA ASP A 191 -15.38 16.15 -14.60
C ASP A 191 -15.13 14.65 -14.39
N LEU A 192 -13.88 14.22 -14.36
CA LEU A 192 -13.48 12.83 -14.07
C LEU A 192 -13.40 12.50 -12.57
N PHE A 193 -13.46 13.52 -11.69
CA PHE A 193 -13.23 13.34 -10.25
C PHE A 193 -14.11 12.26 -9.61
N ILE A 194 -15.42 12.36 -9.78
CA ILE A 194 -16.40 11.45 -9.17
C ILE A 194 -16.26 10.04 -9.74
N GLY A 195 -16.09 9.91 -11.05
CA GLY A 195 -15.95 8.62 -11.71
C GLY A 195 -14.73 7.83 -11.25
N LEU A 196 -13.57 8.49 -11.22
CA LEU A 196 -12.32 7.89 -10.75
C LEU A 196 -12.36 7.58 -9.25
N LEU A 197 -12.97 8.46 -8.44
CA LEU A 197 -13.14 8.24 -7.00
C LEU A 197 -13.98 7.00 -6.72
N VAL A 198 -15.16 6.89 -7.35
CA VAL A 198 -16.07 5.76 -7.12
C VAL A 198 -15.45 4.47 -7.65
N SER A 199 -14.92 4.48 -8.86
CA SER A 199 -14.29 3.31 -9.50
C SER A 199 -13.09 2.79 -8.69
N GLY A 200 -12.16 3.68 -8.34
CA GLY A 200 -10.98 3.33 -7.57
C GLY A 200 -11.33 2.86 -6.15
N PHE A 201 -12.28 3.50 -5.49
CA PHE A 201 -12.70 3.12 -4.14
C PHE A 201 -13.41 1.76 -4.12
N ILE A 202 -14.36 1.52 -5.03
CA ILE A 202 -15.06 0.21 -5.11
C ILE A 202 -14.06 -0.92 -5.36
N PHE A 203 -13.13 -0.73 -6.29
CA PHE A 203 -12.11 -1.74 -6.55
C PHE A 203 -11.28 -2.05 -5.28
N LYS A 204 -10.82 -1.03 -4.58
CA LYS A 204 -10.04 -1.19 -3.35
C LYS A 204 -10.82 -1.88 -2.24
N VAL A 205 -12.13 -1.59 -2.11
CA VAL A 205 -13.01 -2.28 -1.17
C VAL A 205 -13.13 -3.77 -1.50
N LEU A 206 -13.32 -4.12 -2.78
CA LEU A 206 -13.38 -5.52 -3.22
C LEU A 206 -12.09 -6.26 -2.90
N VAL A 207 -10.95 -5.63 -3.16
CA VAL A 207 -9.64 -6.22 -2.84
C VAL A 207 -9.47 -6.41 -1.33
N ALA A 208 -9.82 -5.41 -0.50
CA ALA A 208 -9.73 -5.52 0.96
C ALA A 208 -10.60 -6.67 1.52
N LEU A 209 -11.77 -6.93 0.91
CA LEU A 209 -12.59 -8.08 1.28
C LEU A 209 -11.90 -9.41 0.93
N ILE A 210 -11.21 -9.48 -0.20
CA ILE A 210 -10.42 -10.66 -0.62
C ILE A 210 -9.18 -10.85 0.26
N ASP A 211 -8.54 -9.76 0.71
CA ASP A 211 -7.37 -9.79 1.58
C ASP A 211 -7.71 -10.26 3.01
N THR A 212 -8.95 -10.07 3.46
CA THR A 212 -9.37 -10.48 4.81
C THR A 212 -9.11 -11.96 5.14
N PRO A 213 -9.47 -12.96 4.31
CA PRO A 213 -9.11 -14.36 4.54
C PRO A 213 -7.60 -14.60 4.61
N LEU A 214 -6.80 -13.87 3.80
CA LEU A 214 -5.34 -13.99 3.79
C LEU A 214 -4.75 -13.45 5.10
N LEU A 215 -5.28 -12.34 5.62
CA LEU A 215 -4.89 -11.82 6.93
C LEU A 215 -5.21 -12.84 8.04
N TYR A 216 -6.39 -13.43 8.04
CA TYR A 216 -6.76 -14.47 9.02
C TYR A 216 -5.80 -15.66 8.96
N LEU A 217 -5.46 -16.12 7.77
CA LEU A 217 -4.49 -17.19 7.59
C LEU A 217 -3.12 -16.80 8.13
N GLY A 218 -2.63 -15.60 7.79
CA GLY A 218 -1.36 -15.07 8.28
C GLY A 218 -1.32 -15.02 9.82
N VAL A 219 -2.32 -14.39 10.43
CA VAL A 219 -2.44 -14.29 11.90
C VAL A 219 -2.51 -15.67 12.55
N TYR A 220 -3.27 -16.59 11.98
CA TYR A 220 -3.36 -17.97 12.48
C TYR A 220 -1.99 -18.68 12.47
N LEU A 221 -1.26 -18.58 11.34
CA LEU A 221 0.07 -19.19 11.21
C LEU A 221 1.07 -18.61 12.20
N PHE A 222 1.07 -17.28 12.42
CA PHE A 222 1.92 -16.63 13.41
C PHE A 222 1.58 -17.08 14.82
N ARG A 223 0.31 -17.03 15.20
CA ARG A 223 -0.13 -17.44 16.55
C ARG A 223 0.25 -18.88 16.84
N LYS A 224 0.02 -19.78 15.88
CA LYS A 224 0.42 -21.19 16.01
C LYS A 224 1.93 -21.38 16.11
N LYS A 225 2.73 -20.59 15.37
CA LYS A 225 4.20 -20.71 15.33
C LYS A 225 4.87 -20.17 16.58
N PHE A 226 4.33 -19.07 17.12
CA PHE A 226 4.93 -18.34 18.24
C PHE A 226 4.17 -18.50 19.56
N ASP A 227 3.15 -19.37 19.59
CA ASP A 227 2.29 -19.65 20.75
C ASP A 227 1.66 -18.37 21.33
N LEU A 228 1.17 -17.46 20.46
CA LEU A 228 0.60 -16.19 20.86
C LEU A 228 -0.87 -16.31 21.23
N GLU A 229 -1.25 -15.69 22.33
CA GLU A 229 -2.65 -15.51 22.71
C GLU A 229 -3.32 -14.39 21.89
N ILE A 230 -4.64 -14.26 22.05
CA ILE A 230 -5.39 -13.18 21.43
C ILE A 230 -4.94 -11.86 22.04
N ASN A 231 -4.58 -10.88 21.18
CA ASN A 231 -4.08 -9.56 21.56
C ASN A 231 -2.63 -9.54 22.11
N GLU A 232 -1.92 -10.63 22.04
CA GLU A 232 -0.51 -10.68 22.36
C GLU A 232 0.34 -10.24 21.15
N GLU A 233 1.39 -9.46 21.41
CA GLU A 233 2.31 -8.93 20.40
C GLU A 233 3.74 -9.42 20.66
N ILE A 234 4.50 -9.67 19.58
CA ILE A 234 5.90 -10.03 19.67
C ILE A 234 6.74 -8.75 19.83
N ASN A 235 7.43 -8.63 20.94
CA ASN A 235 8.40 -7.54 21.17
C ASN A 235 9.76 -7.90 20.58
N ILE A 236 10.16 -7.19 19.50
CA ILE A 236 11.44 -7.35 18.78
C ILE A 236 12.29 -6.09 18.82
#